data_7b4868f19fab348b31fc6394af636a65
#
_entry.id   7b4868f19fab348b31fc6394af636a65
#
_cell.length_a   1.000
_cell.length_b   1.000
_cell.length_c   1.000
_cell.angle_alpha   90.00
_cell.angle_beta   90.00
_cell.angle_gamma   90.00
#
_symmetry.space_group_name_H-M   'P 1'
#
loop_
_entity.id
_entity.type
_entity.pdbx_description
1 polymer ?
#
loop_
_entity_poly.entity_id
_entity_poly.type
_entity_poly.pdbx_seq_one_letter_code
_entity_poly.pdbx_strand_id
1 'polypeptide(L)' 'MINPMKLMKIKNAWSRFAANHTKFPIFLNAIVKKGIQEETIFEFKVTYPDGQQLVTNMRLRAEDIELWKEISEAVR' A
#
# COMPACT_ATOMS: atom_id res chain seq x y z
N MET A 1 -19.45 -3.10 5.59
CA MET A 1 -19.47 -3.53 4.17
C MET A 1 -19.31 -2.33 3.26
N ILE A 2 -18.46 -2.42 2.26
CA ILE A 2 -18.21 -1.32 1.34
C ILE A 2 -19.34 -1.25 0.31
N ASN A 3 -19.92 -0.06 0.13
CA ASN A 3 -20.91 0.19 -0.89
C ASN A 3 -20.28 0.05 -2.28
N PRO A 4 -20.91 -0.67 -3.24
CA PRO A 4 -20.35 -0.83 -4.59
C PRO A 4 -20.01 0.49 -5.29
N MET A 5 -20.83 1.52 -5.09
CA MET A 5 -20.56 2.83 -5.70
C MET A 5 -19.32 3.47 -5.12
N LYS A 6 -19.10 3.34 -3.81
CA LYS A 6 -17.87 3.84 -3.18
C LYS A 6 -16.66 3.06 -3.65
N LEU A 7 -16.82 1.76 -3.84
CA LEU A 7 -15.73 0.92 -4.36
C LEU A 7 -15.32 1.36 -5.76
N MET A 8 -16.29 1.70 -6.61
CA MET A 8 -16.00 2.19 -7.96
C MET A 8 -15.26 3.51 -7.93
N LYS A 9 -15.63 4.41 -7.01
CA LYS A 9 -14.92 5.68 -6.83
C LYS A 9 -13.47 5.45 -6.43
N ILE A 10 -13.22 4.49 -5.55
CA ILE A 10 -11.88 4.14 -5.13
C ILE A 10 -11.06 3.61 -6.31
N LYS A 11 -11.66 2.74 -7.12
CA LYS A 11 -10.98 2.22 -8.31
C LYS A 11 -10.63 3.32 -9.31
N ASN A 12 -11.56 4.24 -9.54
CA ASN A 12 -11.31 5.35 -10.44
C ASN A 12 -10.22 6.28 -9.93
N ALA A 13 -10.25 6.57 -8.62
CA ALA A 13 -9.23 7.40 -8.00
C ALA A 13 -7.87 6.72 -8.08
N TRP A 14 -7.82 5.41 -7.83
CA TRP A 14 -6.59 4.64 -7.94
C TRP A 14 -6.02 4.67 -9.35
N SER A 15 -6.89 4.51 -10.36
CA SER A 15 -6.45 4.54 -11.76
C SER A 15 -5.79 5.87 -12.11
N ARG A 16 -6.40 6.97 -11.65
CA ARG A 16 -5.83 8.30 -11.90
C ARG A 16 -4.53 8.51 -11.14
N PHE A 17 -4.49 8.06 -9.91
CA PHE A 17 -3.27 8.14 -9.11
C PHE A 17 -2.15 7.33 -9.76
N ALA A 18 -2.46 6.11 -10.19
CA ALA A 18 -1.47 5.24 -10.83
C ALA A 18 -0.96 5.84 -12.14
N ALA A 19 -1.81 6.52 -12.90
CA ALA A 19 -1.41 7.19 -14.13
C ALA A 19 -0.43 8.33 -13.85
N ASN A 20 -0.62 9.02 -12.72
CA ASN A 20 0.28 10.11 -12.31
C ASN A 20 1.59 9.60 -11.73
N HIS A 21 1.60 8.37 -11.21
CA HIS A 21 2.76 7.80 -10.50
C HIS A 21 3.01 6.38 -11.01
N THR A 22 3.48 6.27 -12.24
CA THR A 22 3.57 4.98 -12.92
C THR A 22 4.51 3.99 -12.25
N LYS A 23 5.52 4.47 -11.53
CA LYS A 23 6.46 3.58 -10.84
C LYS A 23 5.87 2.95 -9.59
N PHE A 24 4.89 3.60 -8.98
CA PHE A 24 4.34 3.12 -7.71
C PHE A 24 3.56 1.81 -7.86
N PRO A 25 2.64 1.67 -8.83
CA PRO A 25 1.97 0.38 -9.05
C PRO A 25 2.95 -0.75 -9.39
N ILE A 26 4.00 -0.45 -10.14
CA ILE A 26 5.03 -1.44 -10.47
C ILE A 26 5.74 -1.90 -9.20
N PHE A 27 6.04 -0.97 -8.31
CA PHE A 27 6.65 -1.26 -7.02
C PHE A 27 5.75 -2.16 -6.17
N LEU A 28 4.47 -1.82 -6.07
CA LEU A 28 3.50 -2.62 -5.31
C LEU A 28 3.37 -4.03 -5.88
N ASN A 29 3.34 -4.14 -7.21
CA ASN A 29 3.25 -5.44 -7.85
C ASN A 29 4.48 -6.29 -7.58
N ALA A 30 5.64 -5.68 -7.54
CA ALA A 30 6.88 -6.38 -7.20
C ALA A 30 6.84 -6.94 -5.78
N ILE A 31 6.27 -6.17 -4.83
CA ILE A 31 6.10 -6.63 -3.45
C ILE A 31 5.19 -7.84 -3.41
N VAL A 32 4.07 -7.77 -4.13
CA VAL A 32 3.11 -8.87 -4.16
C VAL A 32 3.73 -10.13 -4.74
N LYS A 33 4.48 -9.99 -5.84
CA LYS A 33 5.12 -11.13 -6.49
C LYS A 33 6.18 -11.78 -5.61
N LYS A 34 6.96 -10.97 -4.92
CA LYS A 34 7.99 -11.49 -4.03
C LYS A 34 7.40 -12.10 -2.77
N GLY A 35 6.23 -11.61 -2.38
CA GLY A 35 5.54 -12.04 -1.18
C GLY A 35 5.92 -11.22 0.03
N ILE A 36 4.98 -11.12 0.95
CA ILE A 36 5.19 -10.40 2.21
C ILE A 36 5.62 -11.43 3.25
N GLN A 37 6.80 -11.22 3.83
CA GLN A 37 7.40 -12.15 4.77
C GLN A 37 7.53 -11.51 6.13
N GLU A 38 7.53 -12.36 7.16
CA GLU A 38 7.84 -11.94 8.52
C GLU A 38 9.24 -11.33 8.56
N GLU A 39 9.42 -10.31 9.38
CA GLU A 39 10.68 -9.57 9.55
C GLU A 39 11.00 -8.64 8.37
N THR A 40 10.13 -8.51 7.40
CA THR A 40 10.28 -7.50 6.35
C THR A 40 10.13 -6.11 6.95
N ILE A 41 10.97 -5.18 6.52
CA ILE A 41 10.93 -3.80 7.01
C ILE A 41 10.45 -2.89 5.90
N PHE A 42 9.41 -2.11 6.19
CA PHE A 42 8.97 -1.03 5.33
C PHE A 42 9.50 0.28 5.88
N GLU A 43 10.15 1.05 5.01
CA GLU A 43 10.65 2.37 5.37
C GLU A 43 9.86 3.42 4.61
N PHE A 44 9.44 4.45 5.31
CA PHE A 44 8.65 5.53 4.74
C PHE A 44 9.38 6.84 4.96
N LYS A 45 9.53 7.60 3.89
CA LYS A 45 10.14 8.92 3.96
C LYS A 45 9.24 9.89 3.19
N VAL A 46 8.82 10.94 3.88
CA VAL A 46 8.03 12.01 3.26
C VAL A 46 8.86 13.27 3.27
N THR A 47 9.04 13.86 2.10
CA THR A 47 9.77 15.11 1.96
C THR A 47 8.79 16.18 1.49
N TYR A 48 8.69 17.26 2.27
CA TYR A 48 7.81 18.37 1.95
C TYR A 48 8.52 19.38 1.06
N PRO A 49 7.74 20.26 0.38
CA PRO A 49 8.36 21.25 -0.52
C PRO A 49 9.34 22.17 0.16
N ASP A 50 9.17 22.42 1.46
CA ASP A 50 10.07 23.28 2.24
C ASP A 50 11.34 22.57 2.72
N GLY A 51 11.50 21.28 2.37
CA GLY A 51 12.66 20.49 2.74
C GLY A 51 12.49 19.70 4.03
N GLN A 52 11.42 19.91 4.79
CA GLN A 52 11.17 19.12 5.98
C GLN A 52 10.92 17.66 5.62
N GLN A 53 11.36 16.76 6.48
CA GLN A 53 11.23 15.33 6.24
C GLN A 53 10.64 14.63 7.46
N LEU A 54 9.75 13.67 7.19
CA LEU A 54 9.25 12.75 8.18
C LEU A 54 9.69 11.36 7.78
N VAL A 55 10.27 10.61 8.71
CA VAL A 55 10.77 9.27 8.44
C VAL A 55 10.25 8.32 9.50
N THR A 56 9.75 7.17 9.07
CA THR A 56 9.38 6.09 9.97
C THR A 56 9.63 4.75 9.29
N ASN A 57 9.60 3.70 10.08
CA ASN A 57 9.68 2.36 9.54
C ASN A 57 8.81 1.44 10.37
N MET A 58 8.50 0.27 9.79
CA MET A 58 7.81 -0.77 10.53
C MET A 58 8.35 -2.13 10.12
N ARG A 59 8.51 -2.99 11.10
CA ARG A 59 8.90 -4.37 10.87
C ARG A 59 7.66 -5.25 10.94
N LEU A 60 7.44 -6.04 9.92
CA LEU A 60 6.26 -6.90 9.88
C LEU A 60 6.44 -8.11 10.79
N ARG A 61 5.41 -8.37 11.57
CA ARG A 61 5.34 -9.55 12.43
C ARG A 61 4.39 -10.55 11.82
N ALA A 62 4.42 -11.78 12.34
CA ALA A 62 3.49 -12.81 11.88
C ALA A 62 2.03 -12.36 11.95
N GLU A 63 1.67 -11.66 13.02
CA GLU A 63 0.31 -11.12 13.17
C GLU A 63 -0.05 -10.13 12.07
N ASP A 64 0.90 -9.29 11.66
CA ASP A 64 0.67 -8.30 10.61
C ASP A 64 0.35 -8.99 9.28
N ILE A 65 1.01 -10.11 9.03
CA ILE A 65 0.77 -10.87 7.80
C ILE A 65 -0.64 -11.45 7.81
N GLU A 66 -1.10 -11.95 8.96
CA GLU A 66 -2.47 -12.44 9.10
C GLU A 66 -3.48 -11.32 8.87
N LEU A 67 -3.23 -10.15 9.45
CA LEU A 67 -4.10 -8.98 9.26
C LEU A 67 -4.15 -8.56 7.81
N TRP A 68 -3.02 -8.58 7.12
CA TRP A 68 -2.96 -8.26 5.70
C TRP A 68 -3.83 -9.21 4.88
N LYS A 69 -3.79 -10.49 5.20
CA LYS A 69 -4.62 -11.48 4.51
C LYS A 69 -6.10 -11.19 4.71
N GLU A 70 -6.49 -10.85 5.94
CA GLU A 70 -7.88 -10.50 6.25
C GLU A 70 -8.34 -9.29 5.44
N ILE A 71 -7.51 -8.26 5.36
CA ILE A 71 -7.82 -7.05 4.60
C ILE A 71 -7.95 -7.40 3.11
N SER A 72 -7.02 -8.18 2.58
CA SER A 72 -7.04 -8.57 1.18
C SER A 72 -8.31 -9.32 0.81
N GLU A 73 -8.76 -10.21 1.67
CA GLU A 73 -9.98 -10.96 1.45
C GLU A 73 -11.23 -10.08 1.52
N ALA A 74 -11.21 -9.09 2.41
CA ALA A 74 -12.37 -8.22 2.59
C ALA A 74 -12.57 -7.26 1.40
N VAL A 75 -11.50 -6.90 0.68
CA VAL A 75 -11.59 -5.94 -0.43
C VAL A 75 -11.64 -6.58 -1.80
N ARG A 76 -11.66 -7.88 -1.87
CA ARG A 76 -11.80 -8.59 -3.14
C ARG A 76 -13.22 -8.56 -3.66
#